data_d0250a741436fb31c0e0318698648e6a
#
_entry.id   d0250a741436fb31c0e0318698648e6a
#
_cell.length_a   1.000
_cell.length_b   1.000
_cell.length_c   1.000
_cell.angle_alpha   90.00
_cell.angle_beta   90.00
_cell.angle_gamma   90.00
#
_symmetry.space_group_name_H-M   'P 1'
#
loop_
_entity.id
_entity.type
_entity.pdbx_description
1 polymer ?
#
loop_
_entity_poly.entity_id
_entity_poly.type
_entity_poly.pdbx_seq_one_letter_code
_entity_poly.pdbx_strand_id
1 'polypeptide(L)'
;DIFSVFTEEFIFNRTVSANLGMSYSISNVLASSGLDNIMRWVPLDIDEGYLRNMIKNKMIRPTTIPYLLEELVLEQAIAIEALRLAFEQHKEFASALKGTQRQRDISEAFSQSTSGETLVNLMTLDLLVGSGGVLSHAPRRSQTMMLLINAFLPEGITRLAVDSIFMMPHL
;
A
#
# COMPACT_ATOMS: atom_id res chain seq x y z
N ASP A 1 -4.64 5.88 -1.71
CA ASP A 1 -4.07 7.05 -1.04
C ASP A 1 -3.36 6.60 0.25
N ILE A 2 -2.21 7.20 0.52
CA ILE A 2 -1.52 7.02 1.80
C ILE A 2 -1.35 8.39 2.45
N PHE A 3 -1.66 8.43 3.74
CA PHE A 3 -1.55 9.62 4.56
C PHE A 3 -0.54 9.35 5.68
N SER A 4 0.41 10.24 5.88
CA SER A 4 1.31 10.27 7.04
C SER A 4 1.05 11.51 7.87
N VAL A 5 0.86 11.33 9.16
CA VAL A 5 0.66 12.42 10.12
C VAL A 5 1.78 12.35 11.16
N PHE A 6 2.55 13.42 11.26
CA PHE A 6 3.65 13.59 12.22
C PHE A 6 3.18 14.56 13.31
N THR A 7 2.81 14.00 14.46
CA THR A 7 2.17 14.77 15.54
C THR A 7 3.09 15.76 16.22
N GLU A 8 4.38 15.48 16.28
CA GLU A 8 5.39 16.37 16.90
C GLU A 8 5.62 17.64 16.07
N GLU A 9 5.61 17.53 14.75
CA GLU A 9 5.88 18.63 13.83
C GLU A 9 4.60 19.22 13.21
N PHE A 10 3.43 18.65 13.50
CA PHE A 10 2.15 18.97 12.85
C PHE A 10 2.23 18.93 11.32
N ILE A 11 3.04 18.02 10.79
CA ILE A 11 3.19 17.80 9.35
C ILE A 11 2.23 16.71 8.90
N PHE A 12 1.61 16.97 7.76
CA PHE A 12 0.71 16.05 7.09
C PHE A 12 1.15 15.86 5.65
N ASN A 13 1.37 14.61 5.24
CA ASN A 13 1.70 14.24 3.87
C ASN A 13 0.63 13.31 3.28
N ARG A 14 0.26 13.57 2.06
CA ARG A 14 -0.66 12.71 1.29
C ARG A 14 -0.03 12.36 -0.05
N THR A 15 -0.07 11.08 -0.38
CA THR A 15 0.30 10.58 -1.71
C THR A 15 -0.88 9.84 -2.33
N VAL A 16 -1.19 10.17 -3.57
CA VAL A 16 -2.25 9.55 -4.35
C VAL A 16 -1.61 8.69 -5.43
N SER A 17 -1.69 7.37 -5.29
CA SER A 17 -1.24 6.40 -6.29
C SER A 17 -2.42 5.95 -7.14
N ALA A 18 -2.89 6.83 -8.03
CA ALA A 18 -4.10 6.59 -8.83
C ALA A 18 -4.02 5.35 -9.75
N ASN A 19 -2.79 4.94 -10.08
CA ASN A 19 -2.50 3.78 -10.92
C ASN A 19 -2.40 2.46 -10.14
N LEU A 20 -2.46 2.48 -8.80
CA LEU A 20 -2.35 1.29 -7.93
C LEU A 20 -3.65 1.03 -7.17
N GLY A 21 -4.76 0.89 -7.88
CA GLY A 21 -6.08 0.66 -7.30
C GLY A 21 -6.58 -0.78 -7.46
N MET A 22 -7.53 -1.16 -6.60
CA MET A 22 -8.16 -2.48 -6.60
C MET A 22 -9.39 -2.57 -7.53
N SER A 23 -9.62 -1.56 -8.37
CA SER A 23 -10.73 -1.51 -9.31
C SER A 23 -10.23 -1.42 -10.76
N TYR A 24 -10.49 -0.36 -11.47
CA TYR A 24 -10.05 -0.20 -12.87
C TYR A 24 -8.53 -0.28 -13.07
N SER A 25 -7.75 0.12 -12.08
CA SER A 25 -6.29 0.12 -12.13
C SER A 25 -5.66 -1.21 -11.65
N ILE A 26 -6.45 -2.24 -11.37
CA ILE A 26 -5.96 -3.50 -10.79
C ILE A 26 -4.92 -4.20 -11.70
N SER A 27 -5.04 -4.05 -13.02
CA SER A 27 -4.05 -4.59 -13.96
C SER A 27 -2.69 -3.92 -13.85
N ASN A 28 -2.64 -2.65 -13.44
CA ASN A 28 -1.39 -1.94 -13.24
C ASN A 28 -0.65 -2.47 -12.00
N VAL A 29 -1.39 -2.94 -10.99
CA VAL A 29 -0.76 -3.62 -9.84
C VAL A 29 -0.05 -4.88 -10.31
N LEU A 30 -0.70 -5.72 -11.16
CA LEU A 30 -0.06 -6.89 -11.74
C LEU A 30 1.16 -6.52 -12.59
N ALA A 31 1.06 -5.47 -13.40
CA ALA A 31 2.15 -5.02 -14.27
C ALA A 31 3.36 -4.50 -13.46
N SER A 32 3.09 -3.80 -12.35
CA SER A 32 4.14 -3.20 -11.52
C SER A 32 4.77 -4.18 -10.53
N SER A 33 3.97 -5.06 -9.91
CA SER A 33 4.47 -6.05 -8.95
C SER A 33 5.07 -7.28 -9.61
N GLY A 34 4.53 -7.68 -10.77
CA GLY A 34 4.77 -8.97 -11.39
C GLY A 34 3.93 -10.08 -10.76
N LEU A 35 3.76 -11.15 -11.54
CA LEU A 35 2.93 -12.29 -11.16
C LEU A 35 3.48 -13.02 -9.92
N ASP A 36 4.79 -13.30 -9.91
CA ASP A 36 5.46 -14.06 -8.85
C ASP A 36 5.29 -13.40 -7.48
N ASN A 37 5.34 -12.08 -7.42
CA ASN A 37 5.16 -11.35 -6.18
C ASN A 37 3.72 -11.42 -5.65
N ILE A 38 2.72 -11.49 -6.51
CA ILE A 38 1.33 -11.71 -6.10
C ILE A 38 1.15 -13.16 -5.65
N MET A 39 1.62 -14.12 -6.45
CA MET A 39 1.42 -15.54 -6.19
C MET A 39 2.10 -16.02 -4.90
N ARG A 40 3.20 -15.40 -4.45
CA ARG A 40 3.84 -15.75 -3.16
C ARG A 40 2.92 -15.56 -1.95
N TRP A 41 1.89 -14.72 -2.05
CA TRP A 41 0.90 -14.49 -1.00
C TRP A 41 -0.28 -15.47 -1.06
N VAL A 42 -0.31 -16.32 -2.08
CA VAL A 42 -1.41 -17.25 -2.33
C VAL A 42 -1.04 -18.64 -1.82
N PRO A 43 -1.59 -19.09 -0.68
CA PRO A 43 -1.27 -20.40 -0.11
C PRO A 43 -2.01 -21.56 -0.78
N LEU A 44 -2.69 -21.31 -1.89
CA LEU A 44 -3.48 -22.28 -2.63
C LEU A 44 -2.79 -22.59 -3.96
N ASP A 45 -2.97 -23.81 -4.43
CA ASP A 45 -2.54 -24.22 -5.78
C ASP A 45 -3.53 -23.65 -6.81
N ILE A 46 -3.26 -22.43 -7.25
CA ILE A 46 -4.11 -21.70 -8.21
C ILE A 46 -3.31 -21.46 -9.49
N ASP A 47 -3.95 -21.79 -10.62
CA ASP A 47 -3.37 -21.52 -11.93
C ASP A 47 -3.22 -20.00 -12.21
N GLU A 48 -2.09 -19.63 -12.81
CA GLU A 48 -1.82 -18.24 -13.22
C GLU A 48 -2.87 -17.68 -14.17
N GLY A 49 -3.41 -18.52 -15.06
CA GLY A 49 -4.48 -18.14 -15.97
C GLY A 49 -5.75 -17.74 -15.22
N TYR A 50 -6.06 -18.39 -14.12
CA TYR A 50 -7.18 -18.04 -13.25
C TYR A 50 -6.98 -16.64 -12.66
N LEU A 51 -5.81 -16.34 -12.11
CA LEU A 51 -5.48 -15.00 -11.59
C LEU A 51 -5.63 -13.92 -12.66
N ARG A 52 -5.07 -14.15 -13.85
CA ARG A 52 -5.18 -13.20 -14.97
C ARG A 52 -6.62 -12.95 -15.40
N ASN A 53 -7.43 -13.99 -15.43
CA ASN A 53 -8.84 -13.90 -15.76
C ASN A 53 -9.64 -13.16 -14.68
N MET A 54 -9.36 -13.42 -13.40
CA MET A 54 -9.96 -12.69 -12.29
C MET A 54 -9.66 -11.19 -12.36
N ILE A 55 -8.41 -10.81 -12.61
CA ILE A 55 -8.02 -9.40 -12.79
C ILE A 55 -8.77 -8.75 -13.96
N LYS A 56 -8.85 -9.42 -15.12
CA LYS A 56 -9.60 -8.91 -16.28
C LYS A 56 -11.09 -8.73 -15.96
N ASN A 57 -11.69 -9.69 -15.28
CA ASN A 57 -13.09 -9.61 -14.85
C ASN A 57 -13.31 -8.44 -13.89
N LYS A 58 -12.39 -8.24 -12.94
CA LYS A 58 -12.46 -7.12 -11.99
C LYS A 58 -12.33 -5.76 -12.68
N MET A 59 -11.53 -5.65 -13.75
CA MET A 59 -11.44 -4.43 -14.56
C MET A 59 -12.76 -4.09 -15.24
N ILE A 60 -13.50 -5.10 -15.73
CA ILE A 60 -14.80 -4.91 -16.39
C ILE A 60 -15.89 -4.65 -15.34
N ARG A 61 -15.81 -5.31 -14.18
CA ARG A 61 -16.78 -5.23 -13.10
C ARG A 61 -16.07 -4.94 -11.77
N PRO A 62 -15.62 -3.71 -11.53
CA PRO A 62 -14.76 -3.37 -10.40
C PRO A 62 -15.44 -3.52 -9.03
N THR A 63 -16.76 -3.52 -8.99
CA THR A 63 -17.55 -3.68 -7.76
C THR A 63 -17.85 -5.14 -7.40
N THR A 64 -17.32 -6.10 -8.17
CA THR A 64 -17.52 -7.53 -7.87
C THR A 64 -16.90 -7.87 -6.52
N ILE A 65 -17.68 -8.55 -5.68
CA ILE A 65 -17.28 -9.07 -4.37
C ILE A 65 -16.84 -10.53 -4.56
N PRO A 66 -15.74 -10.99 -3.95
CA PRO A 66 -15.32 -12.37 -4.04
C PRO A 66 -16.33 -13.30 -3.35
N TYR A 67 -16.75 -14.35 -4.06
CA TYR A 67 -17.67 -15.37 -3.55
C TYR A 67 -16.95 -16.64 -3.13
N LEU A 68 -15.85 -16.96 -3.80
CA LEU A 68 -15.06 -18.16 -3.53
C LEU A 68 -13.86 -17.80 -2.67
N LEU A 69 -13.34 -18.80 -1.95
CA LEU A 69 -12.14 -18.62 -1.13
C LEU A 69 -10.94 -18.23 -1.99
N GLU A 70 -10.80 -18.84 -3.15
CA GLU A 70 -9.74 -18.55 -4.12
C GLU A 70 -9.77 -17.08 -4.57
N GLU A 71 -10.97 -16.58 -4.88
CA GLU A 71 -11.15 -15.18 -5.28
C GLU A 71 -10.78 -14.20 -4.15
N LEU A 72 -11.17 -14.53 -2.90
CA LEU A 72 -10.84 -13.74 -1.73
C LEU A 72 -9.32 -13.70 -1.50
N VAL A 73 -8.66 -14.86 -1.56
CA VAL A 73 -7.22 -14.98 -1.36
C VAL A 73 -6.46 -14.20 -2.43
N LEU A 74 -6.86 -14.33 -3.69
CA LEU A 74 -6.25 -13.59 -4.80
C LEU A 74 -6.47 -12.07 -4.67
N GLU A 75 -7.68 -11.63 -4.30
CA GLU A 75 -7.96 -10.22 -4.06
C GLU A 75 -7.08 -9.64 -2.94
N GLN A 76 -6.92 -10.39 -1.84
CA GLN A 76 -6.06 -10.01 -0.73
C GLN A 76 -4.58 -9.98 -1.13
N ALA A 77 -4.11 -10.96 -1.90
CA ALA A 77 -2.75 -10.99 -2.42
C ALA A 77 -2.41 -9.76 -3.29
N ILE A 78 -3.32 -9.40 -4.20
CA ILE A 78 -3.17 -8.20 -5.03
C ILE A 78 -3.19 -6.93 -4.16
N ALA A 79 -4.05 -6.89 -3.13
CA ALA A 79 -4.15 -5.74 -2.23
C ALA A 79 -2.85 -5.52 -1.44
N ILE A 80 -2.17 -6.59 -0.99
CA ILE A 80 -0.86 -6.48 -0.32
C ILE A 80 0.14 -5.79 -1.26
N GLU A 81 0.24 -6.25 -2.50
CA GLU A 81 1.18 -5.68 -3.47
C GLU A 81 0.81 -4.23 -3.85
N ALA A 82 -0.49 -3.93 -4.01
CA ALA A 82 -0.95 -2.56 -4.26
C ALA A 82 -0.57 -1.61 -3.12
N LEU A 83 -0.76 -2.02 -1.87
CA LEU A 83 -0.41 -1.25 -0.69
C LEU A 83 1.11 -1.09 -0.56
N ARG A 84 1.87 -2.16 -0.78
CA ARG A 84 3.34 -2.15 -0.72
C ARG A 84 3.92 -1.16 -1.73
N LEU A 85 3.50 -1.25 -2.99
CA LEU A 85 3.96 -0.35 -4.06
C LEU A 85 3.55 1.11 -3.80
N ALA A 86 2.32 1.33 -3.34
CA ALA A 86 1.85 2.67 -2.99
C ALA A 86 2.65 3.24 -1.82
N PHE A 87 3.03 2.42 -0.86
CA PHE A 87 3.84 2.84 0.28
C PHE A 87 5.30 3.16 -0.12
N GLU A 88 5.88 2.40 -1.04
CA GLU A 88 7.19 2.74 -1.62
C GLU A 88 7.16 4.12 -2.29
N GLN A 89 6.16 4.39 -3.12
CA GLN A 89 5.97 5.72 -3.72
C GLN A 89 5.78 6.81 -2.66
N HIS A 90 5.05 6.52 -1.59
CA HIS A 90 4.83 7.46 -0.50
C HIS A 90 6.15 7.79 0.24
N LYS A 91 6.99 6.82 0.50
CA LYS A 91 8.31 7.02 1.13
C LYS A 91 9.23 7.89 0.25
N GLU A 92 9.25 7.63 -1.05
CA GLU A 92 10.02 8.43 -2.00
C GLU A 92 9.55 9.89 -2.03
N PHE A 93 8.25 10.10 -2.09
CA PHE A 93 7.66 11.45 -2.05
C PHE A 93 7.96 12.18 -0.73
N ALA A 94 7.80 11.50 0.40
CA ALA A 94 8.09 12.06 1.71
C ALA A 94 9.58 12.44 1.88
N SER A 95 10.50 11.69 1.26
CA SER A 95 11.93 12.01 1.24
C SER A 95 12.24 13.26 0.42
N ALA A 96 11.59 13.43 -0.73
CA ALA A 96 11.81 14.57 -1.63
C ALA A 96 11.37 15.90 -1.01
N LEU A 97 10.36 15.91 -0.14
CA LEU A 97 9.86 17.12 0.55
C LEU A 97 10.79 17.63 1.63
N LYS A 98 11.74 16.85 2.12
CA LYS A 98 12.82 17.31 3.03
C LYS A 98 13.90 18.16 2.35
N GLY A 99 13.70 18.61 1.14
CA GLY A 99 14.55 19.58 0.47
C GLY A 99 14.57 20.93 1.22
N THR A 100 15.21 20.95 2.39
CA THR A 100 15.70 22.21 2.97
C THR A 100 16.58 22.85 1.90
N GLN A 101 16.33 24.13 1.59
CA GLN A 101 17.26 24.95 0.83
C GLN A 101 18.58 25.08 1.63
N ARG A 102 19.39 24.04 1.62
CA ARG A 102 20.78 24.13 1.98
C ARG A 102 21.48 24.77 0.80
N GLN A 103 22.09 25.94 0.98
CA GLN A 103 23.04 26.47 0.01
C GLN A 103 24.07 25.38 -0.28
N ARG A 104 23.95 24.78 -1.47
CA ARG A 104 24.86 23.71 -1.91
C ARG A 104 26.18 24.37 -2.25
N ASP A 105 27.22 23.98 -1.54
CA ASP A 105 28.58 24.30 -1.93
C ASP A 105 28.93 23.48 -3.20
N ILE A 106 29.68 24.09 -4.12
CA ILE A 106 29.98 23.52 -5.45
C ILE A 106 30.72 22.17 -5.34
N SER A 107 31.40 21.93 -4.21
CA SER A 107 32.09 20.66 -3.94
C SER A 107 31.16 19.46 -3.68
N GLU A 108 29.90 19.69 -3.28
CA GLU A 108 28.91 18.61 -3.02
C GLU A 108 28.13 18.17 -4.27
N ALA A 109 28.29 18.89 -5.39
CA ALA A 109 27.58 18.57 -6.64
C ALA A 109 28.05 17.25 -7.27
N PHE A 110 29.18 16.69 -6.86
CA PHE A 110 29.72 15.44 -7.38
C PHE A 110 29.49 14.22 -6.48
N SER A 111 29.00 14.39 -5.26
CA SER A 111 28.57 13.29 -4.38
C SER A 111 27.05 13.13 -4.47
N GLN A 112 26.58 12.37 -5.43
CA GLN A 112 25.20 11.84 -5.43
C GLN A 112 25.05 10.79 -4.32
N SER A 113 25.08 11.20 -3.06
CA SER A 113 24.53 10.40 -1.98
C SER A 113 23.05 10.73 -1.90
N THR A 114 22.23 9.89 -2.48
CA THR A 114 20.78 9.82 -2.25
C THR A 114 20.48 9.34 -0.82
N SER A 115 20.99 10.02 0.18
CA SER A 115 20.60 9.81 1.57
C SER A 115 19.53 10.84 1.97
N GLY A 116 18.41 10.82 1.27
CA GLY A 116 17.20 11.41 1.81
C GLY A 116 16.73 10.53 2.96
N GLU A 117 16.99 10.92 4.20
CA GLU A 117 16.32 10.28 5.34
C GLU A 117 14.83 10.31 5.09
N THR A 118 14.23 9.12 5.04
CA THR A 118 12.78 8.96 4.88
C THR A 118 12.11 9.59 6.10
N LEU A 119 11.16 10.51 5.88
CA LEU A 119 10.35 11.08 6.98
C LEU A 119 9.58 10.01 7.73
N VAL A 120 9.24 8.92 7.04
CA VAL A 120 8.47 7.82 7.63
C VAL A 120 9.43 6.85 8.31
N ASN A 121 9.40 6.83 9.64
CA ASN A 121 10.15 5.89 10.45
C ASN A 121 9.22 4.79 10.98
N LEU A 122 9.40 3.57 10.50
CA LEU A 122 8.55 2.43 10.85
C LEU A 122 8.79 1.90 12.28
N MET A 123 9.94 2.24 12.87
CA MET A 123 10.26 1.90 14.26
C MET A 123 9.43 2.73 15.26
N THR A 124 9.13 3.98 14.92
CA THR A 124 8.37 4.92 15.75
C THR A 124 6.92 5.09 15.31
N LEU A 125 6.42 4.19 14.46
CA LEU A 125 5.05 4.24 13.98
C LEU A 125 4.06 3.82 15.08
N ASP A 126 3.31 4.77 15.64
CA ASP A 126 2.36 4.52 16.71
C ASP A 126 1.06 3.86 16.25
N LEU A 127 0.57 4.27 15.09
CA LEU A 127 -0.74 3.85 14.59
C LEU A 127 -0.73 3.69 13.07
N LEU A 128 -1.20 2.52 12.60
CA LEU A 128 -1.47 2.24 11.21
C LEU A 128 -2.96 1.95 11.02
N VAL A 129 -3.64 2.73 10.22
CA VAL A 129 -5.08 2.61 9.94
C VAL A 129 -5.30 2.18 8.52
N GLY A 130 -6.00 1.07 8.32
CA GLY A 130 -6.44 0.61 7.02
C GLY A 130 -7.88 1.05 6.72
N SER A 131 -8.11 1.60 5.53
CA SER A 131 -9.44 1.92 5.00
C SER A 131 -9.54 1.49 3.54
N GLY A 132 -10.74 1.23 3.08
CA GLY A 132 -11.00 0.78 1.70
C GLY A 132 -11.71 -0.56 1.64
N GLY A 133 -12.42 -0.84 0.54
CA GLY A 133 -13.32 -1.98 0.42
C GLY A 133 -12.72 -3.32 0.85
N VAL A 134 -11.52 -3.66 0.36
CA VAL A 134 -10.83 -4.92 0.70
C VAL A 134 -10.46 -5.00 2.18
N LEU A 135 -10.02 -3.88 2.78
CA LEU A 135 -9.60 -3.82 4.18
C LEU A 135 -10.81 -3.74 5.13
N SER A 136 -11.76 -2.87 4.82
CA SER A 136 -12.93 -2.60 5.67
C SER A 136 -13.90 -3.78 5.72
N HIS A 137 -14.04 -4.51 4.62
CA HIS A 137 -15.00 -5.60 4.47
C HIS A 137 -14.38 -7.01 4.44
N ALA A 138 -13.10 -7.15 4.83
CA ALA A 138 -12.53 -8.48 5.01
C ALA A 138 -13.37 -9.29 6.00
N PRO A 139 -13.64 -10.58 5.73
CA PRO A 139 -14.51 -11.43 6.56
C PRO A 139 -14.07 -11.50 8.03
N ARG A 140 -12.77 -11.42 8.26
CA ARG A 140 -12.18 -11.40 9.61
C ARG A 140 -11.22 -10.23 9.75
N ARG A 141 -11.26 -9.53 10.87
CA ARG A 141 -10.33 -8.42 11.18
C ARG A 141 -8.86 -8.85 11.17
N SER A 142 -8.58 -10.10 11.57
CA SER A 142 -7.23 -10.65 11.50
C SER A 142 -6.67 -10.67 10.08
N GLN A 143 -7.49 -10.90 9.06
CA GLN A 143 -7.06 -10.83 7.67
C GLN A 143 -6.59 -9.41 7.31
N THR A 144 -7.38 -8.39 7.64
CA THR A 144 -6.99 -6.99 7.42
C THR A 144 -5.69 -6.65 8.16
N MET A 145 -5.53 -7.09 9.40
CA MET A 145 -4.30 -6.86 10.17
C MET A 145 -3.09 -7.51 9.47
N MET A 146 -3.24 -8.74 8.97
CA MET A 146 -2.18 -9.41 8.22
C MET A 146 -1.87 -8.71 6.89
N LEU A 147 -2.88 -8.20 6.19
CA LEU A 147 -2.66 -7.39 4.97
C LEU A 147 -1.82 -6.15 5.27
N LEU A 148 -2.14 -5.43 6.35
CA LEU A 148 -1.40 -4.23 6.76
C LEU A 148 0.03 -4.57 7.18
N ILE A 149 0.23 -5.62 7.98
CA ILE A 149 1.56 -6.04 8.42
C ILE A 149 2.41 -6.42 7.21
N ASN A 150 1.88 -7.23 6.30
CA ASN A 150 2.63 -7.70 5.13
C ASN A 150 2.95 -6.60 4.12
N ALA A 151 2.10 -5.58 4.01
CA ALA A 151 2.31 -4.49 3.08
C ALA A 151 3.25 -3.40 3.61
N PHE A 152 3.15 -3.07 4.89
CA PHE A 152 3.87 -1.93 5.50
C PHE A 152 5.10 -2.34 6.31
N LEU A 153 5.17 -3.59 6.78
CA LEU A 153 6.27 -4.15 7.59
C LEU A 153 6.66 -3.23 8.77
N PRO A 154 5.71 -2.90 9.67
CA PRO A 154 6.03 -2.07 10.83
C PRO A 154 7.12 -2.74 11.69
N GLU A 155 8.10 -1.97 12.16
CA GLU A 155 9.29 -2.49 12.87
C GLU A 155 9.19 -2.33 14.38
N GLY A 156 8.39 -1.36 14.85
CA GLY A 156 8.22 -1.04 16.27
C GLY A 156 6.94 -1.61 16.88
N ILE A 157 6.51 -1.01 17.99
CA ILE A 157 5.22 -1.31 18.63
C ILE A 157 4.15 -0.43 17.98
N THR A 158 3.44 -0.97 17.02
CA THR A 158 2.44 -0.26 16.24
C THR A 158 1.03 -0.76 16.56
N ARG A 159 0.11 0.16 16.85
CA ARG A 159 -1.32 -0.16 16.92
C ARG A 159 -1.89 -0.28 15.51
N LEU A 160 -2.67 -1.34 15.28
CA LEU A 160 -3.37 -1.55 14.01
C LEU A 160 -4.86 -1.26 14.18
N ALA A 161 -5.42 -0.47 13.29
CA ALA A 161 -6.83 -0.16 13.27
C ALA A 161 -7.41 -0.30 11.86
N VAL A 162 -8.71 -0.48 11.78
CA VAL A 162 -9.45 -0.60 10.52
C VAL A 162 -10.69 0.28 10.56
N ASP A 163 -10.85 1.11 9.55
CA ASP A 163 -12.09 1.82 9.28
C ASP A 163 -13.14 0.83 8.76
N SER A 164 -13.94 0.30 9.69
CA SER A 164 -14.88 -0.78 9.41
C SER A 164 -16.07 -0.38 8.56
N ILE A 165 -16.39 0.90 8.52
CA ILE A 165 -17.56 1.44 7.79
C ILE A 165 -17.17 2.21 6.54
N PHE A 166 -15.87 2.26 6.26
CA PHE A 166 -15.31 2.97 5.09
C PHE A 166 -15.73 4.44 5.03
N MET A 167 -15.67 5.14 6.16
CA MET A 167 -16.07 6.55 6.27
C MET A 167 -14.91 7.53 6.27
N MET A 168 -13.67 7.10 6.59
CA MET A 168 -12.51 7.99 6.65
C MET A 168 -12.30 8.87 5.39
N PRO A 169 -12.56 8.39 4.15
CA PRO A 169 -12.42 9.24 2.98
C PRO A 169 -13.45 10.38 2.91
N HIS A 170 -14.48 10.35 3.75
CA HIS A 170 -15.58 11.34 3.76
C HIS A 170 -15.51 12.29 4.97
N LEU A 171 -14.52 12.13 5.85
CA LEU A 171 -14.25 12.99 7.00
C LEU A 171 -13.19 14.04 6.67
#